data_24be4c33599de0c8031e4301eaea145e
#
_entry.id   24be4c33599de0c8031e4301eaea145e
#
_cell.length_a   1.000
_cell.length_b   1.000
_cell.length_c   1.000
_cell.angle_alpha   90.00
_cell.angle_beta   90.00
_cell.angle_gamma   90.00
#
_symmetry.space_group_name_H-M   'P 1'
#
loop_
_entity.id
_entity.type
_entity.pdbx_description
1 polymer ?
#
loop_
_entity_poly.entity_id
_entity_poly.type
_entity_poly.pdbx_seq_one_letter_code
_entity_poly.pdbx_strand_id
1 'polypeptide(L)'
;MGKSARQMLKALIDGSSDTSAMAQLAVGKLRAKIPQLERALRGSSGAHQRFLVAQQLAHIDFLEETIEQLSAQIAERMRPFGEAIERLETIPGVGRRTAEAILAEIGPDVSRFSTYRHLASWA
;
A
#
# COMPACT_ATOMS: atom_id res chain seq x y z
N MET A 1 4.29 -2.97 2.25
CA MET A 1 5.36 -3.63 3.07
C MET A 1 6.55 -2.69 3.21
N GLY A 2 7.21 -2.64 4.41
CA GLY A 2 8.36 -1.76 4.64
C GLY A 2 9.62 -2.21 3.88
N LYS A 3 10.48 -1.23 3.48
CA LYS A 3 11.72 -1.49 2.71
C LYS A 3 12.63 -2.54 3.35
N SER A 4 12.84 -2.46 4.68
CA SER A 4 13.70 -3.42 5.41
C SER A 4 13.16 -4.84 5.33
N ALA A 5 11.85 -5.03 5.56
CA ALA A 5 11.23 -6.35 5.49
C ALA A 5 11.37 -6.96 4.10
N ARG A 6 11.14 -6.18 3.05
CA ARG A 6 11.29 -6.63 1.65
C ARG A 6 12.73 -7.06 1.33
N GLN A 7 13.72 -6.29 1.78
CA GLN A 7 15.13 -6.61 1.57
C GLN A 7 15.55 -7.89 2.31
N MET A 8 15.11 -8.06 3.56
CA MET A 8 15.38 -9.27 4.34
C MET A 8 14.73 -10.50 3.70
N LEU A 9 13.49 -10.40 3.24
CA LEU A 9 12.80 -11.49 2.55
C LEU A 9 13.48 -11.86 1.24
N LYS A 10 13.94 -10.90 0.45
CA LYS A 10 14.72 -11.17 -0.77
C LYS A 10 16.03 -11.89 -0.46
N ALA A 11 16.80 -11.43 0.54
CA ALA A 11 18.01 -12.11 0.96
C ALA A 11 17.75 -13.56 1.42
N LEU A 12 16.62 -13.79 2.13
CA LEU A 12 16.19 -15.11 2.55
C LEU A 12 15.85 -16.02 1.36
N ILE A 13 15.13 -15.50 0.36
CA ILE A 13 14.76 -16.21 -0.88
C ILE A 13 16.03 -16.59 -1.65
N ASP A 14 17.00 -15.69 -1.74
CA ASP A 14 18.29 -15.90 -2.42
C ASP A 14 19.20 -16.91 -1.70
N GLY A 15 18.73 -17.45 -0.56
CA GLY A 15 19.44 -18.49 0.17
C GLY A 15 20.53 -17.97 1.12
N SER A 16 20.50 -16.68 1.48
CA SER A 16 21.41 -16.14 2.50
C SER A 16 21.21 -16.89 3.82
N SER A 17 22.29 -17.44 4.35
CA SER A 17 22.33 -18.07 5.68
C SER A 17 22.87 -17.12 6.76
N ASP A 18 23.40 -15.97 6.36
CA ASP A 18 23.95 -14.98 7.27
C ASP A 18 22.82 -14.11 7.86
N THR A 19 22.32 -14.57 9.00
CA THR A 19 21.25 -13.86 9.74
C THR A 19 21.70 -12.50 10.26
N SER A 20 23.00 -12.32 10.53
CA SER A 20 23.55 -11.03 10.96
C SER A 20 23.54 -10.04 9.81
N ALA A 21 24.03 -10.43 8.63
CA ALA A 21 23.98 -9.60 7.43
C ALA A 21 22.54 -9.23 7.07
N MET A 22 21.58 -10.17 7.13
CA MET A 22 20.16 -9.89 6.90
C MET A 22 19.60 -8.89 7.92
N ALA A 23 19.92 -9.02 9.20
CA ALA A 23 19.47 -8.10 10.24
C ALA A 23 20.02 -6.67 10.04
N GLN A 24 21.22 -6.52 9.47
CA GLN A 24 21.81 -5.23 9.13
C GLN A 24 21.06 -4.48 7.99
N LEU A 25 20.20 -5.15 7.25
CA LEU A 25 19.32 -4.50 6.27
C LEU A 25 18.19 -3.68 6.92
N ALA A 26 18.09 -3.71 8.26
CA ALA A 26 17.15 -2.89 9.00
C ALA A 26 17.44 -1.39 8.83
N VAL A 27 16.41 -0.60 8.56
CA VAL A 27 16.50 0.86 8.44
C VAL A 27 15.54 1.56 9.41
N GLY A 28 15.82 2.81 9.72
CA GLY A 28 15.00 3.63 10.61
C GLY A 28 14.87 3.01 12.01
N LYS A 29 13.67 3.07 12.57
CA LYS A 29 13.37 2.57 13.93
C LYS A 29 13.65 1.07 14.13
N LEU A 30 13.70 0.30 13.05
CA LEU A 30 13.94 -1.14 13.10
C LEU A 30 15.40 -1.46 13.44
N ARG A 31 16.35 -0.54 13.22
CA ARG A 31 17.77 -0.70 13.56
C ARG A 31 17.99 -0.94 15.06
N ALA A 32 17.19 -0.34 15.92
CA ALA A 32 17.25 -0.57 17.35
C ALA A 32 16.89 -2.01 17.75
N LYS A 33 16.30 -2.78 16.85
CA LYS A 33 15.83 -4.16 17.06
C LYS A 33 16.70 -5.21 16.34
N ILE A 34 17.88 -4.84 15.84
CA ILE A 34 18.77 -5.76 15.11
C ILE A 34 19.03 -7.07 15.89
N PRO A 35 19.32 -7.07 17.21
CA PRO A 35 19.56 -8.32 17.94
C PRO A 35 18.32 -9.25 17.99
N GLN A 36 17.10 -8.66 18.05
CA GLN A 36 15.87 -9.43 18.00
C GLN A 36 15.61 -9.96 16.59
N LEU A 37 15.89 -9.15 15.56
CA LEU A 37 15.78 -9.56 14.16
C LEU A 37 16.73 -10.71 13.84
N GLU A 38 17.97 -10.64 14.27
CA GLU A 38 18.94 -11.70 14.07
C GLU A 38 18.47 -13.02 14.68
N ARG A 39 17.94 -12.97 15.91
CA ARG A 39 17.36 -14.16 16.56
C ARG A 39 16.15 -14.70 15.81
N ALA A 40 15.26 -13.83 15.33
CA ALA A 40 14.09 -14.23 14.56
C ALA A 40 14.46 -14.86 13.20
N LEU A 41 15.49 -14.33 12.55
CA LEU A 41 15.99 -14.83 11.26
C LEU A 41 16.75 -16.17 11.37
N ARG A 42 17.19 -16.56 12.57
CA ARG A 42 17.83 -17.89 12.82
C ARG A 42 16.85 -19.06 12.69
N GLY A 43 15.56 -18.79 12.70
CA GLY A 43 14.55 -19.82 12.40
C GLY A 43 14.77 -20.33 10.98
N SER A 44 15.22 -21.57 10.86
CA SER A 44 15.62 -22.13 9.58
C SER A 44 14.45 -22.13 8.59
N SER A 45 14.60 -21.42 7.50
CA SER A 45 13.72 -21.53 6.35
C SER A 45 14.25 -22.58 5.39
N GLY A 46 13.59 -23.71 5.32
CA GLY A 46 13.90 -24.74 4.31
C GLY A 46 13.60 -24.24 2.90
N ALA A 47 14.03 -25.03 1.89
CA ALA A 47 13.80 -24.67 0.49
C ALA A 47 12.32 -24.47 0.17
N HIS A 48 11.43 -25.24 0.79
CA HIS A 48 9.98 -25.11 0.60
C HIS A 48 9.46 -23.77 1.13
N GLN A 49 9.87 -23.36 2.32
CA GLN A 49 9.47 -22.07 2.89
C GLN A 49 9.98 -20.91 2.04
N ARG A 50 11.23 -20.96 1.59
CA ARG A 50 11.77 -19.94 0.68
C ARG A 50 10.98 -19.84 -0.61
N PHE A 51 10.59 -20.98 -1.20
CA PHE A 51 9.74 -21.01 -2.37
C PHE A 51 8.38 -20.33 -2.11
N LEU A 52 7.71 -20.68 -1.01
CA LEU A 52 6.41 -20.06 -0.67
C LEU A 52 6.54 -18.56 -0.45
N VAL A 53 7.56 -18.10 0.26
CA VAL A 53 7.80 -16.68 0.48
C VAL A 53 8.08 -15.95 -0.84
N ALA A 54 8.82 -16.58 -1.76
CA ALA A 54 9.06 -16.03 -3.09
C ALA A 54 7.76 -15.84 -3.88
N GLN A 55 6.86 -16.83 -3.85
CA GLN A 55 5.55 -16.75 -4.51
C GLN A 55 4.68 -15.64 -3.91
N GLN A 56 4.66 -15.53 -2.58
CA GLN A 56 3.90 -14.49 -1.90
C GLN A 56 4.45 -13.09 -2.23
N LEU A 57 5.78 -12.93 -2.26
CA LEU A 57 6.41 -11.64 -2.60
C LEU A 57 6.11 -11.26 -4.05
N ALA A 58 6.20 -12.19 -4.99
CA ALA A 58 5.85 -11.96 -6.39
C ALA A 58 4.37 -11.55 -6.54
N HIS A 59 3.47 -12.17 -5.76
CA HIS A 59 2.05 -11.80 -5.77
C HIS A 59 1.83 -10.38 -5.23
N ILE A 60 2.54 -9.98 -4.17
CA ILE A 60 2.49 -8.61 -3.64
C ILE A 60 2.99 -7.62 -4.70
N ASP A 61 4.10 -7.93 -5.39
CA ASP A 61 4.65 -7.07 -6.44
C ASP A 61 3.64 -6.88 -7.58
N PHE A 62 2.99 -7.96 -8.01
CA PHE A 62 1.93 -7.92 -9.02
C PHE A 62 0.74 -7.04 -8.59
N LEU A 63 0.30 -7.17 -7.34
CA LEU A 63 -0.81 -6.37 -6.82
C LEU A 63 -0.41 -4.89 -6.69
N GLU A 64 0.79 -4.57 -6.25
CA GLU A 64 1.30 -3.20 -6.17
C GLU A 64 1.32 -2.56 -7.58
N GLU A 65 1.82 -3.26 -8.59
CA GLU A 65 1.83 -2.79 -9.98
C GLU A 65 0.40 -2.57 -10.51
N THR A 66 -0.49 -3.51 -10.23
CA THR A 66 -1.90 -3.40 -10.63
C THR A 66 -2.58 -2.18 -10.00
N ILE A 67 -2.31 -1.93 -8.71
CA ILE A 67 -2.83 -0.75 -8.01
C ILE A 67 -2.29 0.55 -8.64
N GLU A 68 -1.03 0.58 -9.02
CA GLU A 68 -0.44 1.75 -9.69
C GLU A 68 -1.10 1.99 -11.05
N GLN A 69 -1.29 0.96 -11.85
CA GLN A 69 -1.96 1.05 -13.16
C GLN A 69 -3.41 1.54 -13.02
N LEU A 70 -4.18 0.96 -12.10
CA LEU A 70 -5.56 1.40 -11.84
C LEU A 70 -5.61 2.84 -11.33
N SER A 71 -4.69 3.23 -10.44
CA SER A 71 -4.61 4.59 -9.92
C SER A 71 -4.31 5.61 -11.03
N ALA A 72 -3.44 5.26 -11.97
CA ALA A 72 -3.14 6.10 -13.13
C ALA A 72 -4.36 6.25 -14.05
N GLN A 73 -5.11 5.17 -14.30
CA GLN A 73 -6.35 5.20 -15.07
C GLN A 73 -7.42 6.06 -14.40
N ILE A 74 -7.58 5.95 -13.10
CA ILE A 74 -8.52 6.78 -12.32
C ILE A 74 -8.12 8.24 -12.42
N ALA A 75 -6.85 8.57 -12.19
CA ALA A 75 -6.35 9.93 -12.27
C ALA A 75 -6.61 10.57 -13.64
N GLU A 76 -6.41 9.81 -14.72
CA GLU A 76 -6.67 10.28 -16.08
C GLU A 76 -8.17 10.59 -16.30
N ARG A 77 -9.04 9.68 -15.87
CA ARG A 77 -10.49 9.85 -16.00
C ARG A 77 -11.05 10.98 -15.12
N MET A 78 -10.41 11.22 -13.98
CA MET A 78 -10.79 12.28 -13.03
C MET A 78 -10.20 13.65 -13.38
N ARG A 79 -9.32 13.74 -14.40
CA ARG A 79 -8.72 15.02 -14.83
C ARG A 79 -9.73 16.14 -15.05
N PRO A 80 -10.88 15.93 -15.73
CA PRO A 80 -11.88 16.98 -15.93
C PRO A 80 -12.52 17.51 -14.65
N PHE A 81 -12.39 16.77 -13.54
CA PHE A 81 -13.04 17.07 -12.27
C PHE A 81 -12.05 17.56 -11.20
N GLY A 82 -10.87 18.06 -11.60
CA GLY A 82 -9.80 18.45 -10.70
C GLY A 82 -10.25 19.43 -9.61
N GLU A 83 -10.99 20.48 -9.97
CA GLU A 83 -11.51 21.45 -9.01
C GLU A 83 -12.46 20.84 -7.96
N ALA A 84 -13.30 19.89 -8.36
CA ALA A 84 -14.22 19.21 -7.44
C ALA A 84 -13.43 18.34 -6.45
N ILE A 85 -12.40 17.66 -6.93
CA ILE A 85 -11.51 16.85 -6.10
C ILE A 85 -10.75 17.73 -5.10
N GLU A 86 -10.16 18.83 -5.54
CA GLU A 86 -9.46 19.78 -4.67
C GLU A 86 -10.36 20.31 -3.56
N ARG A 87 -11.61 20.63 -3.87
CA ARG A 87 -12.61 21.04 -2.86
C ARG A 87 -12.87 19.93 -1.84
N LEU A 88 -12.99 18.68 -2.27
CA LEU A 88 -13.20 17.54 -1.36
C LEU A 88 -11.99 17.30 -0.48
N GLU A 89 -10.78 17.47 -0.99
CA GLU A 89 -9.54 17.33 -0.22
C GLU A 89 -9.36 18.39 0.88
N THR A 90 -10.12 19.49 0.84
CA THR A 90 -10.13 20.46 1.95
C THR A 90 -10.83 19.93 3.22
N ILE A 91 -11.62 18.86 3.09
CA ILE A 91 -12.32 18.24 4.22
C ILE A 91 -11.32 17.42 5.02
N PRO A 92 -11.15 17.65 6.33
CA PRO A 92 -10.24 16.90 7.17
C PRO A 92 -10.48 15.37 7.06
N GLY A 93 -9.44 14.61 6.76
CA GLY A 93 -9.52 13.15 6.60
C GLY A 93 -9.90 12.66 5.19
N VAL A 94 -10.24 13.57 4.27
CA VAL A 94 -10.48 13.22 2.87
C VAL A 94 -9.19 13.43 2.06
N GLY A 95 -8.52 12.33 1.75
CA GLY A 95 -7.39 12.36 0.82
C GLY A 95 -7.83 12.08 -0.62
N ARG A 96 -6.91 12.20 -1.56
CA ARG A 96 -7.14 12.07 -3.01
C ARG A 96 -8.03 10.87 -3.40
N ARG A 97 -7.68 9.68 -2.94
CA ARG A 97 -8.45 8.46 -3.26
C ARG A 97 -9.89 8.49 -2.75
N THR A 98 -10.08 9.03 -1.55
CA THR A 98 -11.41 9.19 -0.95
C THR A 98 -12.23 10.21 -1.75
N ALA A 99 -11.63 11.33 -2.15
CA ALA A 99 -12.26 12.35 -2.98
C ALA A 99 -12.68 11.79 -4.36
N GLU A 100 -11.81 11.01 -4.99
CA GLU A 100 -12.08 10.32 -6.26
C GLU A 100 -13.24 9.32 -6.12
N ALA A 101 -13.27 8.54 -5.04
CA ALA A 101 -14.35 7.60 -4.77
C ALA A 101 -15.69 8.32 -4.54
N ILE A 102 -15.71 9.36 -3.71
CA ILE A 102 -16.89 10.18 -3.47
C ILE A 102 -17.43 10.74 -4.80
N LEU A 103 -16.55 11.32 -5.61
CA LEU A 103 -16.96 11.93 -6.88
C LEU A 103 -17.47 10.90 -7.89
N ALA A 104 -16.86 9.70 -7.91
CA ALA A 104 -17.31 8.59 -8.76
C ALA A 104 -18.72 8.13 -8.41
N GLU A 105 -19.06 8.12 -7.12
CA GLU A 105 -20.37 7.68 -6.63
C GLU A 105 -21.46 8.74 -6.80
N ILE A 106 -21.19 9.98 -6.37
CA ILE A 106 -22.22 11.03 -6.38
C ILE A 106 -22.24 11.89 -7.64
N GLY A 107 -21.15 11.88 -8.44
CA GLY A 107 -20.96 12.76 -9.58
C GLY A 107 -20.57 14.19 -9.19
N PRO A 108 -20.24 15.04 -10.17
CA PRO A 108 -19.85 16.44 -9.93
C PRO A 108 -21.04 17.35 -9.61
N ASP A 109 -22.24 16.95 -10.01
CA ASP A 109 -23.46 17.71 -9.80
C ASP A 109 -24.23 17.20 -8.58
N VAL A 110 -24.10 17.96 -7.50
CA VAL A 110 -24.79 17.68 -6.24
C VAL A 110 -26.20 18.29 -6.15
N SER A 111 -26.66 19.01 -7.16
CA SER A 111 -27.96 19.66 -7.16
C SER A 111 -29.14 18.65 -7.09
N ARG A 112 -28.88 17.41 -7.50
CA ARG A 112 -29.84 16.29 -7.36
C ARG A 112 -30.17 15.92 -5.92
N PHE A 113 -29.32 16.32 -4.96
CA PHE A 113 -29.58 16.12 -3.54
C PHE A 113 -30.13 17.41 -2.94
N SER A 114 -31.43 17.42 -2.60
CA SER A 114 -32.09 18.59 -2.06
C SER A 114 -31.57 19.08 -0.71
N THR A 115 -30.98 18.18 0.07
CA THR A 115 -30.39 18.48 1.38
C THR A 115 -29.19 17.56 1.64
N TYR A 116 -28.33 17.98 2.61
CA TYR A 116 -27.22 17.13 3.09
C TYR A 116 -27.72 15.81 3.68
N ARG A 117 -28.93 15.78 4.29
CA ARG A 117 -29.54 14.56 4.82
C ARG A 117 -29.91 13.59 3.70
N HIS A 118 -30.38 14.09 2.57
CA HIS A 118 -30.68 13.27 1.40
C HIS A 118 -29.40 12.62 0.87
N LEU A 119 -28.31 13.37 0.74
CA LEU A 119 -27.00 12.83 0.36
C LEU A 119 -26.50 11.78 1.37
N ALA A 120 -26.58 12.07 2.66
CA ALA A 120 -26.12 11.14 3.71
C ALA A 120 -26.96 9.86 3.78
N SER A 121 -28.24 9.90 3.46
CA SER A 121 -29.10 8.70 3.42
C SER A 121 -28.90 7.88 2.15
N TRP A 122 -28.34 8.48 1.11
CA TRP A 122 -28.02 7.79 -0.13
C TRP A 122 -26.67 7.04 -0.05
N ALA A 123 -25.69 7.62 0.63
CA ALA A 123 -24.36 7.04 0.85
C ALA A 123 -24.40 5.92 1.89
#